data_d2222de161772a7b57004b89c54cee66
#
_entry.id   d2222de161772a7b57004b89c54cee66
#
_cell.length_a   1.000
_cell.length_b   1.000
_cell.length_c   1.000
_cell.angle_alpha   90.00
_cell.angle_beta   90.00
_cell.angle_gamma   90.00
#
_symmetry.space_group_name_H-M   'P 1'
#
loop_
_entity.id
_entity.type
_entity.pdbx_description
1 polymer ?
#
loop_
_entity_poly.entity_id
_entity_poly.type
_entity_poly.pdbx_seq_one_letter_code
_entity_poly.pdbx_strand_id
1 'polypeptide(L)'
;FTTLSTDALNRHLDTLFRITHTHSFNIAIQALQLIFQVAIGTSSNGEAARGFSPHVADRYYRILYDSLLDSRLATTSKQAMYLNLVYKSIKADADPERVKALVKRLCQILNVQEPPFIVGALVLLGELLKAKPGLRAMLTEAEEEGVEHFEDVDDEAPSKPSHTPIVSSYDGRKRDPRFAHAGDTALWDLLTLKNHYHPSVRLNAMQLLQGEKVTSDADLTLNTLMHFLDRFVFKNPKKRSGVKGSSIMQPSLGDAQGDVLVRRTDA
;
A
#
# COMPACT_ATOMS: atom_id res chain seq x y z
N PHE A 1 -9.54 -25.92 -17.68
CA PHE A 1 -9.77 -24.73 -18.52
C PHE A 1 -9.22 -24.88 -19.96
N THR A 2 -8.32 -25.80 -20.19
CA THR A 2 -7.69 -26.02 -21.51
C THR A 2 -8.64 -26.58 -22.58
N THR A 3 -9.81 -27.07 -22.22
CA THR A 3 -10.80 -27.71 -23.11
C THR A 3 -12.02 -26.83 -23.47
N LEU A 4 -12.14 -25.63 -22.85
CA LEU A 4 -13.25 -24.72 -23.09
C LEU A 4 -13.04 -23.92 -24.40
N SER A 5 -14.11 -23.75 -25.19
CA SER A 5 -14.08 -22.82 -26.30
C SER A 5 -13.92 -21.38 -25.84
N THR A 6 -13.29 -20.53 -26.65
CA THR A 6 -13.09 -19.10 -26.35
C THR A 6 -14.38 -18.37 -26.02
N ASP A 7 -15.47 -18.70 -26.70
CA ASP A 7 -16.79 -18.07 -26.50
C ASP A 7 -17.44 -18.49 -25.15
N ALA A 8 -17.28 -19.77 -24.78
CA ALA A 8 -17.74 -20.23 -23.46
C ALA A 8 -16.96 -19.55 -22.34
N LEU A 9 -15.64 -19.41 -22.52
CA LEU A 9 -14.78 -18.75 -21.56
C LEU A 9 -15.12 -17.26 -21.39
N ASN A 10 -15.37 -16.54 -22.47
CA ASN A 10 -15.81 -15.13 -22.43
C ASN A 10 -17.14 -14.95 -21.68
N ARG A 11 -18.12 -15.84 -21.91
CA ARG A 11 -19.39 -15.82 -21.18
C ARG A 11 -19.20 -16.06 -19.68
N HIS A 12 -18.31 -16.96 -19.30
CA HIS A 12 -17.99 -17.20 -17.88
C HIS A 12 -17.27 -16.00 -17.26
N LEU A 13 -16.34 -15.36 -17.98
CA LEU A 13 -15.69 -14.13 -17.53
C LEU A 13 -16.69 -12.99 -17.31
N ASP A 14 -17.65 -12.80 -18.23
CA ASP A 14 -18.69 -11.79 -18.05
C ASP A 14 -19.55 -12.05 -16.81
N THR A 15 -19.86 -13.31 -16.53
CA THR A 15 -20.57 -13.68 -15.30
C THR A 15 -19.72 -13.39 -14.07
N LEU A 16 -18.41 -13.72 -14.06
CA LEU A 16 -17.51 -13.40 -12.98
C LEU A 16 -17.39 -11.88 -12.78
N PHE A 17 -17.32 -11.09 -13.83
CA PHE A 17 -17.33 -9.63 -13.73
C PHE A 17 -18.62 -9.07 -13.12
N ARG A 18 -19.77 -9.69 -13.37
CA ARG A 18 -21.02 -9.31 -12.68
C ARG A 18 -20.96 -9.64 -11.20
N ILE A 19 -20.37 -10.77 -10.83
CA ILE A 19 -20.22 -11.21 -9.45
C ILE A 19 -19.33 -10.24 -8.66
N THR A 20 -18.32 -9.60 -9.26
CA THR A 20 -17.48 -8.62 -8.56
C THR A 20 -18.24 -7.41 -8.04
N HIS A 21 -19.40 -7.10 -8.61
CA HIS A 21 -20.29 -6.02 -8.17
C HIS A 21 -21.39 -6.47 -7.20
N THR A 22 -21.32 -7.68 -6.67
CA THR A 22 -22.30 -8.20 -5.70
C THR A 22 -22.13 -7.56 -4.31
N HIS A 23 -23.15 -7.76 -3.46
CA HIS A 23 -23.14 -7.21 -2.10
C HIS A 23 -22.04 -7.77 -1.18
N SER A 24 -21.55 -8.98 -1.44
CA SER A 24 -20.50 -9.58 -0.62
C SER A 24 -19.11 -9.30 -1.20
N PHE A 25 -18.33 -8.47 -0.49
CA PHE A 25 -16.94 -8.16 -0.89
C PHE A 25 -16.04 -9.40 -0.87
N ASN A 26 -16.28 -10.34 0.05
CA ASN A 26 -15.54 -11.61 0.09
C ASN A 26 -15.72 -12.45 -1.19
N ILE A 27 -16.92 -12.43 -1.77
CA ILE A 27 -17.21 -13.12 -3.03
C ILE A 27 -16.57 -12.35 -4.19
N ALA A 28 -16.62 -11.03 -4.16
CA ALA A 28 -15.97 -10.19 -5.16
C ALA A 28 -14.46 -10.44 -5.24
N ILE A 29 -13.76 -10.56 -4.09
CA ILE A 29 -12.33 -10.90 -4.03
C ILE A 29 -12.07 -12.27 -4.71
N GLN A 30 -12.88 -13.27 -4.42
CA GLN A 30 -12.71 -14.61 -5.01
C GLN A 30 -12.97 -14.60 -6.52
N ALA A 31 -13.98 -13.86 -6.97
CA ALA A 31 -14.25 -13.69 -8.40
C ALA A 31 -13.09 -12.97 -9.11
N LEU A 32 -12.55 -11.89 -8.52
CA LEU A 32 -11.37 -11.21 -9.04
C LEU A 32 -10.14 -12.12 -9.10
N GLN A 33 -9.94 -12.97 -8.09
CA GLN A 33 -8.85 -13.93 -8.08
C GLN A 33 -8.98 -14.97 -9.20
N LEU A 34 -10.20 -15.46 -9.47
CA LEU A 34 -10.46 -16.37 -10.58
C LEU A 34 -10.23 -15.70 -11.93
N ILE A 35 -10.71 -14.46 -12.11
CA ILE A 35 -10.47 -13.68 -13.32
C ILE A 35 -8.96 -13.50 -13.55
N PHE A 36 -8.21 -13.15 -12.47
CA PHE A 36 -6.77 -13.01 -12.57
C PHE A 36 -6.08 -14.29 -13.01
N GLN A 37 -6.43 -15.43 -12.42
CA GLN A 37 -5.84 -16.73 -12.77
C GLN A 37 -6.15 -17.15 -14.21
N VAL A 38 -7.35 -16.84 -14.68
CA VAL A 38 -7.80 -17.24 -16.03
C VAL A 38 -7.27 -16.28 -17.09
N ALA A 39 -7.30 -14.97 -16.83
CA ALA A 39 -7.07 -13.95 -17.86
C ALA A 39 -5.65 -13.36 -17.87
N ILE A 40 -4.96 -13.36 -16.72
CA ILE A 40 -3.71 -12.62 -16.54
C ILE A 40 -2.60 -13.53 -16.01
N GLY A 41 -2.95 -14.51 -15.16
CA GLY A 41 -1.98 -15.42 -14.55
C GLY A 41 -1.22 -16.25 -15.58
N THR A 42 0.08 -16.38 -15.42
CA THR A 42 0.87 -17.35 -16.17
C THR A 42 0.46 -18.76 -15.73
N SER A 43 0.28 -19.67 -16.68
CA SER A 43 0.13 -21.07 -16.38
C SER A 43 1.38 -21.58 -15.62
N SER A 44 1.19 -22.55 -14.73
CA SER A 44 2.29 -23.18 -13.98
C SER A 44 3.40 -23.77 -14.87
N ASN A 45 3.16 -23.90 -16.15
CA ASN A 45 4.09 -24.39 -17.16
C ASN A 45 4.90 -23.27 -17.87
N GLY A 46 4.83 -22.02 -17.41
CA GLY A 46 5.56 -20.91 -18.03
C GLY A 46 4.99 -20.42 -19.37
N GLU A 47 3.94 -21.04 -19.87
CA GLU A 47 3.21 -20.53 -21.04
C GLU A 47 2.40 -19.30 -20.61
N ALA A 48 2.58 -18.19 -21.34
CA ALA A 48 1.74 -17.01 -21.15
C ALA A 48 0.27 -17.45 -21.27
N ALA A 49 -0.55 -17.03 -20.30
CA ALA A 49 -1.99 -17.27 -20.36
C ALA A 49 -2.46 -16.90 -21.76
N ARG A 50 -3.15 -17.85 -22.43
CA ARG A 50 -3.62 -17.70 -23.81
C ARG A 50 -4.17 -16.30 -23.99
N GLY A 51 -3.52 -15.50 -24.85
CA GLY A 51 -3.69 -14.08 -25.04
C GLY A 51 -5.14 -13.63 -24.95
N PHE A 52 -5.57 -13.35 -23.72
CA PHE A 52 -6.85 -12.70 -23.53
C PHE A 52 -6.79 -11.31 -24.15
N SER A 53 -7.90 -10.93 -24.76
CA SER A 53 -8.05 -9.60 -25.33
C SER A 53 -7.56 -8.54 -24.34
N PRO A 54 -6.76 -7.57 -24.76
CA PRO A 54 -6.34 -6.43 -23.93
C PRO A 54 -7.51 -5.78 -23.17
N HIS A 55 -8.69 -5.82 -23.77
CA HIS A 55 -9.94 -5.33 -23.19
C HIS A 55 -10.35 -6.04 -21.88
N VAL A 56 -10.12 -7.34 -21.76
CA VAL A 56 -10.43 -8.11 -20.53
C VAL A 56 -9.47 -7.70 -19.41
N ALA A 57 -8.18 -7.54 -19.72
CA ALA A 57 -7.18 -7.07 -18.78
C ALA A 57 -7.50 -5.63 -18.30
N ASP A 58 -7.83 -4.74 -19.22
CA ASP A 58 -8.21 -3.36 -18.87
C ASP A 58 -9.46 -3.31 -17.99
N ARG A 59 -10.46 -4.13 -18.28
CA ARG A 59 -11.66 -4.24 -17.44
C ARG A 59 -11.34 -4.76 -16.06
N TYR A 60 -10.47 -5.77 -15.95
CA TYR A 60 -10.00 -6.31 -14.69
C TYR A 60 -9.30 -5.25 -13.83
N TYR A 61 -8.32 -4.55 -14.40
CA TYR A 61 -7.55 -3.54 -13.67
C TYR A 61 -8.40 -2.34 -13.25
N ARG A 62 -9.41 -1.95 -14.03
CA ARG A 62 -10.37 -0.90 -13.61
C ARG A 62 -11.17 -1.34 -12.40
N ILE A 63 -11.64 -2.58 -12.37
CA ILE A 63 -12.40 -3.11 -11.23
C ILE A 63 -11.49 -3.27 -10.01
N LEU A 64 -10.27 -3.75 -10.18
CA LEU A 64 -9.30 -3.83 -9.10
C LEU A 64 -8.98 -2.45 -8.52
N TYR A 65 -8.80 -1.45 -9.38
CA TYR A 65 -8.54 -0.07 -8.99
C TYR A 65 -9.72 0.55 -8.23
N ASP A 66 -10.94 0.26 -8.64
CA ASP A 66 -12.16 0.69 -7.96
C ASP A 66 -12.36 -0.02 -6.62
N SER A 67 -12.05 -1.31 -6.55
CA SER A 67 -12.17 -2.13 -5.33
C SER A 67 -11.28 -1.66 -4.17
N LEU A 68 -10.20 -0.94 -4.44
CA LEU A 68 -9.35 -0.33 -3.42
C LEU A 68 -10.10 0.73 -2.59
N LEU A 69 -11.06 1.44 -3.19
CA LEU A 69 -11.87 2.45 -2.52
C LEU A 69 -13.10 1.89 -1.82
N ASP A 70 -13.34 0.58 -1.91
CA ASP A 70 -14.51 -0.02 -1.28
C ASP A 70 -14.40 -0.02 0.25
N SER A 71 -15.34 0.64 0.92
CA SER A 71 -15.38 0.74 2.38
C SER A 71 -15.46 -0.63 3.08
N ARG A 72 -16.00 -1.65 2.40
CA ARG A 72 -16.09 -3.02 2.90
C ARG A 72 -14.72 -3.71 3.03
N LEU A 73 -13.68 -3.13 2.43
CA LEU A 73 -12.31 -3.63 2.56
C LEU A 73 -11.83 -3.63 4.02
N ALA A 74 -12.22 -2.63 4.80
CA ALA A 74 -11.83 -2.54 6.22
C ALA A 74 -12.42 -3.67 7.08
N THR A 75 -13.60 -4.17 6.72
CA THR A 75 -14.35 -5.16 7.53
C THR A 75 -14.26 -6.59 7.00
N THR A 76 -13.63 -6.80 5.83
CA THR A 76 -13.55 -8.12 5.21
C THR A 76 -12.61 -9.06 5.98
N SER A 77 -13.01 -10.33 6.13
CA SER A 77 -12.15 -11.38 6.70
C SER A 77 -11.05 -11.88 5.73
N LYS A 78 -11.10 -11.47 4.44
CA LYS A 78 -10.19 -11.94 3.39
C LYS A 78 -9.13 -10.90 2.99
N GLN A 79 -8.74 -10.01 3.91
CA GLN A 79 -7.75 -8.96 3.64
C GLN A 79 -6.41 -9.50 3.14
N ALA A 80 -5.90 -10.58 3.74
CA ALA A 80 -4.65 -11.21 3.31
C ALA A 80 -4.73 -11.73 1.87
N MET A 81 -5.86 -12.36 1.51
CA MET A 81 -6.11 -12.83 0.14
C MET A 81 -6.17 -11.65 -0.85
N TYR A 82 -6.81 -10.55 -0.44
CA TYR A 82 -6.91 -9.34 -1.25
C TYR A 82 -5.55 -8.70 -1.49
N LEU A 83 -4.72 -8.53 -0.44
CA LEU A 83 -3.36 -8.00 -0.58
C LEU A 83 -2.49 -8.88 -1.50
N ASN A 84 -2.59 -10.20 -1.37
CA ASN A 84 -1.88 -11.11 -2.27
C ASN A 84 -2.35 -10.98 -3.73
N LEU A 85 -3.65 -10.79 -3.96
CA LEU A 85 -4.21 -10.53 -5.29
C LEU A 85 -3.66 -9.23 -5.87
N VAL A 86 -3.70 -8.14 -5.09
CA VAL A 86 -3.15 -6.82 -5.49
C VAL A 86 -1.67 -6.93 -5.85
N TYR A 87 -0.88 -7.60 -5.01
CA TYR A 87 0.55 -7.83 -5.27
C TYR A 87 0.80 -8.55 -6.59
N LYS A 88 0.11 -9.68 -6.79
CA LYS A 88 0.27 -10.48 -8.02
C LYS A 88 -0.17 -9.71 -9.26
N SER A 89 -1.25 -8.94 -9.15
CA SER A 89 -1.77 -8.12 -10.24
C SER A 89 -0.81 -7.01 -10.64
N ILE A 90 -0.30 -6.25 -9.67
CA ILE A 90 0.67 -5.18 -9.92
C ILE A 90 1.98 -5.75 -10.47
N LYS A 91 2.44 -6.90 -9.95
CA LYS A 91 3.65 -7.55 -10.43
C LYS A 91 3.53 -8.02 -11.89
N ALA A 92 2.36 -8.55 -12.25
CA ALA A 92 2.09 -9.07 -13.61
C ALA A 92 1.82 -7.95 -14.64
N ASP A 93 1.47 -6.76 -14.19
CA ASP A 93 1.14 -5.65 -15.08
C ASP A 93 2.39 -5.08 -15.76
N ALA A 94 2.32 -4.92 -17.08
CA ALA A 94 3.39 -4.33 -17.88
C ALA A 94 3.27 -2.79 -18.04
N ASP A 95 2.08 -2.22 -17.77
CA ASP A 95 1.81 -0.81 -17.96
C ASP A 95 2.28 0.02 -16.73
N PRO A 96 3.32 0.85 -16.86
CA PRO A 96 3.88 1.57 -15.72
C PRO A 96 2.92 2.61 -15.13
N GLU A 97 2.14 3.31 -15.95
CA GLU A 97 1.21 4.33 -15.47
C GLU A 97 0.08 3.71 -14.64
N ARG A 98 -0.43 2.56 -15.08
CA ARG A 98 -1.44 1.81 -14.35
C ARG A 98 -0.90 1.27 -13.03
N VAL A 99 0.34 0.78 -13.03
CA VAL A 99 1.04 0.31 -11.83
C VAL A 99 1.22 1.46 -10.82
N LYS A 100 1.71 2.63 -11.27
CA LYS A 100 1.87 3.81 -10.41
C LYS A 100 0.53 4.24 -9.79
N ALA A 101 -0.54 4.26 -10.60
CA ALA A 101 -1.88 4.65 -10.12
C ALA A 101 -2.43 3.67 -9.06
N LEU A 102 -2.24 2.36 -9.26
CA LEU A 102 -2.63 1.35 -8.27
C LEU A 102 -1.86 1.51 -6.96
N VAL A 103 -0.54 1.75 -7.03
CA VAL A 103 0.32 1.97 -5.86
C VAL A 103 -0.06 3.26 -5.14
N LYS A 104 -0.27 4.36 -5.87
CA LYS A 104 -0.69 5.64 -5.27
C LYS A 104 -2.01 5.49 -4.53
N ARG A 105 -3.01 4.88 -5.16
CA ARG A 105 -4.31 4.64 -4.51
C ARG A 105 -4.20 3.71 -3.31
N LEU A 106 -3.37 2.67 -3.39
CA LEU A 106 -3.09 1.81 -2.25
C LEU A 106 -2.53 2.63 -1.07
N CYS A 107 -1.55 3.50 -1.30
CA CYS A 107 -0.99 4.35 -0.25
C CYS A 107 -2.04 5.30 0.36
N GLN A 108 -2.91 5.88 -0.46
CA GLN A 108 -3.97 6.78 0.02
C GLN A 108 -4.93 6.09 0.99
N ILE A 109 -5.35 4.87 0.68
CA ILE A 109 -6.31 4.16 1.54
C ILE A 109 -5.70 3.68 2.87
N LEU A 110 -4.37 3.57 2.98
CA LEU A 110 -3.73 3.10 4.22
C LEU A 110 -4.07 3.98 5.42
N ASN A 111 -4.29 5.27 5.21
CA ASN A 111 -4.59 6.21 6.29
C ASN A 111 -5.95 5.97 6.97
N VAL A 112 -6.83 5.18 6.36
CA VAL A 112 -8.17 4.86 6.88
C VAL A 112 -8.36 3.38 7.20
N GLN A 113 -7.29 2.59 7.13
CA GLN A 113 -7.34 1.15 7.39
C GLN A 113 -6.81 0.81 8.79
N GLU A 114 -7.11 -0.41 9.24
CA GLU A 114 -6.62 -0.95 10.50
C GLU A 114 -5.14 -1.33 10.43
N PRO A 115 -4.38 -1.26 11.55
CA PRO A 115 -2.95 -1.53 11.59
C PRO A 115 -2.50 -2.85 10.96
N PRO A 116 -3.23 -3.97 11.11
CA PRO A 116 -2.86 -5.23 10.45
C PRO A 116 -2.79 -5.10 8.93
N PHE A 117 -3.80 -4.46 8.34
CA PHE A 117 -3.85 -4.24 6.90
C PHE A 117 -2.73 -3.30 6.45
N ILE A 118 -2.49 -2.22 7.21
CA ILE A 118 -1.44 -1.24 6.90
C ILE A 118 -0.07 -1.93 6.88
N VAL A 119 0.27 -2.71 7.91
CA VAL A 119 1.55 -3.43 7.97
C VAL A 119 1.69 -4.40 6.80
N GLY A 120 0.66 -5.21 6.51
CA GLY A 120 0.67 -6.11 5.37
C GLY A 120 0.87 -5.40 4.04
N ALA A 121 0.22 -4.25 3.84
CA ALA A 121 0.36 -3.44 2.63
C ALA A 121 1.74 -2.78 2.53
N LEU A 122 2.35 -2.32 3.64
CA LEU A 122 3.71 -1.77 3.65
C LEU A 122 4.76 -2.83 3.31
N VAL A 123 4.61 -4.06 3.81
CA VAL A 123 5.46 -5.20 3.43
C VAL A 123 5.33 -5.48 1.93
N LEU A 124 4.10 -5.54 1.42
CA LEU A 124 3.80 -5.72 0.00
C LEU A 124 4.44 -4.61 -0.84
N LEU A 125 4.32 -3.36 -0.41
CA LEU A 125 4.91 -2.20 -1.10
C LEU A 125 6.44 -2.31 -1.15
N GLY A 126 7.08 -2.73 -0.06
CA GLY A 126 8.52 -2.99 -0.03
C GLY A 126 8.98 -4.05 -1.03
N GLU A 127 8.19 -5.10 -1.22
CA GLU A 127 8.48 -6.12 -2.23
C GLU A 127 8.19 -5.64 -3.67
N LEU A 128 7.16 -4.78 -3.87
CA LEU A 128 6.89 -4.17 -5.17
C LEU A 128 7.99 -3.20 -5.60
N LEU A 129 8.53 -2.40 -4.68
CA LEU A 129 9.65 -1.47 -4.95
C LEU A 129 10.94 -2.19 -5.36
N LYS A 130 11.13 -3.45 -4.92
CA LYS A 130 12.21 -4.30 -5.39
C LYS A 130 11.93 -4.90 -6.76
N ALA A 131 10.69 -5.35 -6.98
CA ALA A 131 10.29 -6.00 -8.22
C ALA A 131 10.17 -5.02 -9.40
N LYS A 132 9.81 -3.76 -9.13
CA LYS A 132 9.60 -2.71 -10.13
C LYS A 132 10.35 -1.43 -9.73
N PRO A 133 11.62 -1.28 -10.15
CA PRO A 133 12.47 -0.16 -9.73
C PRO A 133 11.92 1.21 -10.15
N GLY A 134 11.13 1.29 -11.24
CA GLY A 134 10.48 2.54 -11.66
C GLY A 134 9.49 3.13 -10.64
N LEU A 135 9.04 2.34 -9.65
CA LEU A 135 8.21 2.87 -8.57
C LEU A 135 9.01 3.68 -7.53
N ARG A 136 10.34 3.52 -7.50
CA ARG A 136 11.19 4.27 -6.56
C ARG A 136 11.22 5.76 -6.89
N ALA A 137 11.05 6.13 -8.15
CA ALA A 137 10.93 7.51 -8.57
C ALA A 137 9.84 8.24 -7.77
N MET A 138 8.69 7.60 -7.56
CA MET A 138 7.60 8.16 -6.77
C MET A 138 7.93 8.40 -5.27
N LEU A 139 9.04 7.86 -4.77
CA LEU A 139 9.52 8.11 -3.39
C LEU A 139 10.55 9.21 -3.32
N THR A 140 11.34 9.42 -4.39
CA THR A 140 12.54 10.25 -4.39
C THR A 140 12.40 11.50 -5.23
N GLU A 141 11.57 11.46 -6.26
CA GLU A 141 11.34 12.60 -7.13
C GLU A 141 10.32 13.54 -6.51
N ALA A 142 10.66 14.83 -6.45
CA ALA A 142 9.72 15.86 -6.07
C ALA A 142 8.65 16.01 -7.17
N GLU A 143 7.44 16.36 -6.76
CA GLU A 143 6.42 16.79 -7.73
C GLU A 143 6.97 18.00 -8.46
N GLU A 144 6.99 17.98 -9.79
CA GLU A 144 7.28 19.16 -10.56
C GLU A 144 6.10 20.11 -10.34
N GLU A 145 6.27 21.04 -9.42
CA GLU A 145 5.40 22.20 -9.35
C GLU A 145 5.52 22.89 -10.72
N GLY A 146 4.41 22.90 -11.45
CA GLY A 146 4.35 23.65 -12.69
C GLY A 146 4.82 25.05 -12.37
N VAL A 147 6.00 25.40 -12.92
CA VAL A 147 6.56 26.73 -12.74
C VAL A 147 5.49 27.72 -13.17
N GLU A 148 4.83 28.36 -12.20
CA GLU A 148 4.03 29.52 -12.47
C GLU A 148 5.00 30.56 -13.05
N HIS A 149 5.12 30.56 -14.37
CA HIS A 149 5.79 31.61 -15.07
C HIS A 149 4.91 32.86 -14.89
N PHE A 150 5.22 33.62 -13.86
CA PHE A 150 4.80 34.99 -13.77
C PHE A 150 5.46 35.74 -14.94
N GLU A 151 4.80 35.74 -16.10
CA GLU A 151 5.10 36.74 -17.13
C GLU A 151 4.53 38.05 -16.64
N ASP A 152 5.39 39.03 -16.35
CA ASP A 152 5.00 40.42 -16.24
C ASP A 152 4.29 40.76 -17.54
N VAL A 153 2.99 40.94 -17.48
CA VAL A 153 2.19 41.41 -18.62
C VAL A 153 2.50 42.85 -18.82
N ASP A 154 3.45 43.16 -19.71
CA ASP A 154 3.57 44.48 -20.28
C ASP A 154 2.26 44.83 -21.04
N ASP A 155 1.57 45.85 -20.62
CA ASP A 155 0.21 46.25 -21.01
C ASP A 155 0.02 46.66 -22.49
N GLU A 156 0.93 46.41 -23.41
CA GLU A 156 0.88 46.93 -24.79
C GLU A 156 0.93 45.91 -25.94
N ALA A 157 0.78 44.61 -25.73
CA ALA A 157 0.72 43.65 -26.84
C ALA A 157 -0.55 42.80 -26.83
N PRO A 158 -1.25 42.59 -27.97
CA PRO A 158 -2.39 41.68 -28.02
C PRO A 158 -1.88 40.25 -27.76
N SER A 159 -2.12 39.77 -26.55
CA SER A 159 -1.73 38.42 -26.09
C SER A 159 -2.41 37.36 -26.95
N LYS A 160 -1.62 36.63 -27.72
CA LYS A 160 -2.01 35.29 -28.20
C LYS A 160 -2.28 34.42 -26.99
N PRO A 161 -3.36 33.61 -26.95
CA PRO A 161 -3.58 32.70 -25.84
C PRO A 161 -2.37 31.77 -25.75
N SER A 162 -1.52 32.00 -24.78
CA SER A 162 -0.46 31.03 -24.42
C SER A 162 -1.16 29.80 -23.89
N HIS A 163 -1.22 28.73 -24.68
CA HIS A 163 -1.50 27.41 -24.17
C HIS A 163 -0.34 27.02 -23.26
N THR A 164 -0.35 27.49 -22.02
CA THR A 164 0.42 26.84 -20.96
C THR A 164 -0.02 25.39 -20.97
N PRO A 165 0.90 24.42 -21.15
CA PRO A 165 0.53 23.02 -21.01
C PRO A 165 -0.04 22.87 -19.60
N ILE A 166 -1.32 22.51 -19.51
CA ILE A 166 -1.96 22.15 -18.25
C ILE A 166 -1.16 20.94 -17.77
N VAL A 167 -0.27 21.16 -16.79
CA VAL A 167 0.43 20.05 -16.13
C VAL A 167 -0.68 19.16 -15.57
N SER A 168 -0.78 17.96 -16.10
CA SER A 168 -1.86 17.05 -15.76
C SER A 168 -1.65 16.57 -14.33
N SER A 169 -2.26 17.27 -13.39
CA SER A 169 -2.25 16.90 -11.97
C SER A 169 -2.91 15.52 -11.76
N TYR A 170 -2.43 14.78 -10.78
CA TYR A 170 -3.01 13.49 -10.38
C TYR A 170 -4.52 13.63 -10.09
N ASP A 171 -5.33 12.85 -10.77
CA ASP A 171 -6.77 12.78 -10.57
C ASP A 171 -7.20 11.37 -10.10
N GLY A 172 -7.36 11.22 -8.79
CA GLY A 172 -7.83 9.98 -8.16
C GLY A 172 -9.29 9.61 -8.47
N ARG A 173 -10.08 10.50 -9.12
CA ARG A 173 -11.48 10.24 -9.50
C ARG A 173 -11.60 9.50 -10.83
N LYS A 174 -10.52 9.43 -11.60
CA LYS A 174 -10.53 8.69 -12.86
C LYS A 174 -10.82 7.21 -12.62
N ARG A 175 -11.75 6.68 -13.40
CA ARG A 175 -12.12 5.27 -13.33
C ARG A 175 -11.05 4.35 -13.89
N ASP A 176 -10.36 4.78 -14.95
CA ASP A 176 -9.26 4.04 -15.55
C ASP A 176 -7.94 4.53 -14.94
N PRO A 177 -7.16 3.65 -14.30
CA PRO A 177 -5.91 4.02 -13.64
C PRO A 177 -4.87 4.64 -14.58
N ARG A 178 -4.90 4.34 -15.89
CA ARG A 178 -3.96 4.90 -16.88
C ARG A 178 -4.11 6.42 -17.05
N PHE A 179 -5.31 6.94 -16.83
CA PHE A 179 -5.60 8.37 -17.00
C PHE A 179 -5.61 9.13 -15.67
N ALA A 180 -5.13 8.52 -14.60
CA ALA A 180 -5.05 9.16 -13.30
C ALA A 180 -3.80 10.05 -13.14
N HIS A 181 -2.85 10.04 -14.07
CA HIS A 181 -1.61 10.81 -14.05
C HIS A 181 -0.82 10.62 -12.75
N ALA A 182 -0.71 9.36 -12.28
CA ALA A 182 -0.02 9.05 -11.04
C ALA A 182 1.51 9.06 -11.18
N GLY A 183 2.00 9.17 -12.42
CA GLY A 183 3.43 9.33 -12.71
C GLY A 183 4.00 10.64 -12.21
N ASP A 184 3.16 11.66 -12.18
CA ASP A 184 3.53 13.04 -11.87
C ASP A 184 3.40 13.40 -10.38
N THR A 185 3.13 12.41 -9.52
CA THR A 185 2.94 12.62 -8.07
C THR A 185 3.80 11.69 -7.23
N ALA A 186 4.28 12.20 -6.12
CA ALA A 186 5.04 11.43 -5.14
C ALA A 186 4.12 10.64 -4.17
N LEU A 187 4.68 9.65 -3.47
CA LEU A 187 3.99 8.86 -2.45
C LEU A 187 4.01 9.56 -1.07
N TRP A 188 3.68 10.84 -1.03
CA TRP A 188 3.65 11.62 0.21
C TRP A 188 2.66 11.07 1.25
N ASP A 189 1.67 10.29 0.84
CA ASP A 189 0.72 9.61 1.73
C ASP A 189 1.42 8.74 2.79
N LEU A 190 2.60 8.21 2.49
CA LEU A 190 3.42 7.44 3.43
C LEU A 190 3.98 8.29 4.57
N LEU A 191 4.14 9.61 4.37
CA LEU A 191 4.64 10.51 5.42
C LEU A 191 3.69 10.59 6.61
N THR A 192 2.40 10.48 6.39
CA THR A 192 1.40 10.47 7.47
C THR A 192 1.56 9.25 8.37
N LEU A 193 1.96 8.11 7.81
CA LEU A 193 2.17 6.85 8.55
C LEU A 193 3.43 6.89 9.44
N LYS A 194 4.37 7.80 9.17
CA LYS A 194 5.56 8.01 10.02
C LYS A 194 5.18 8.37 11.46
N ASN A 195 4.06 9.03 11.65
CA ASN A 195 3.56 9.45 12.96
C ASN A 195 2.36 8.60 13.44
N HIS A 196 2.16 7.43 12.86
CA HIS A 196 1.08 6.55 13.22
C HIS A 196 1.21 6.03 14.66
N TYR A 197 0.08 5.87 15.37
CA TYR A 197 0.05 5.43 16.77
C TYR A 197 0.60 4.00 16.97
N HIS A 198 0.44 3.12 15.99
CA HIS A 198 0.92 1.74 16.08
C HIS A 198 2.42 1.64 15.74
N PRO A 199 3.27 1.10 16.63
CA PRO A 199 4.72 1.14 16.47
C PRO A 199 5.22 0.38 15.24
N SER A 200 4.62 -0.76 14.90
CA SER A 200 5.02 -1.53 13.72
C SER A 200 4.71 -0.79 12.42
N VAL A 201 3.59 -0.05 12.35
CA VAL A 201 3.25 0.79 11.19
C VAL A 201 4.30 1.89 11.02
N ARG A 202 4.59 2.61 12.11
CA ARG A 202 5.59 3.68 12.11
C ARG A 202 6.96 3.17 11.66
N LEU A 203 7.41 2.04 12.22
CA LEU A 203 8.71 1.46 11.87
C LEU A 203 8.79 1.11 10.37
N ASN A 204 7.78 0.40 9.86
CA ASN A 204 7.77 -0.03 8.46
C ASN A 204 7.67 1.16 7.49
N ALA A 205 6.88 2.18 7.84
CA ALA A 205 6.80 3.41 7.03
C ALA A 205 8.14 4.13 6.97
N MET A 206 8.85 4.23 8.11
CA MET A 206 10.18 4.84 8.15
C MET A 206 11.20 4.04 7.33
N GLN A 207 11.20 2.71 7.43
CA GLN A 207 12.08 1.86 6.64
C GLN A 207 11.86 2.03 5.14
N LEU A 208 10.58 2.08 4.70
CA LEU A 208 10.26 2.33 3.28
C LEU A 208 10.74 3.69 2.80
N LEU A 209 10.52 4.76 3.58
CA LEU A 209 10.94 6.12 3.24
C LEU A 209 12.48 6.26 3.19
N GLN A 210 13.20 5.48 3.99
CA GLN A 210 14.66 5.42 3.99
C GLN A 210 15.23 4.49 2.91
N GLY A 211 14.37 3.80 2.16
CA GLY A 211 14.79 2.82 1.16
C GLY A 211 15.29 1.50 1.76
N GLU A 212 15.07 1.29 3.05
CA GLU A 212 15.48 0.08 3.76
C GLU A 212 14.50 -1.07 3.55
N LYS A 213 14.96 -2.28 3.88
CA LYS A 213 14.08 -3.45 3.83
C LYS A 213 13.10 -3.43 4.99
N VAL A 214 11.82 -3.58 4.70
CA VAL A 214 10.77 -3.76 5.71
C VAL A 214 11.05 -5.06 6.50
N THR A 215 11.11 -4.95 7.82
CA THR A 215 11.50 -6.04 8.72
C THR A 215 10.30 -6.81 9.30
N SER A 216 9.09 -6.27 9.20
CA SER A 216 7.88 -6.91 9.72
C SER A 216 7.47 -8.10 8.88
N ASP A 217 6.81 -9.05 9.54
CA ASP A 217 6.18 -10.19 8.88
C ASP A 217 4.89 -9.75 8.16
N ALA A 218 4.58 -10.42 7.06
CA ALA A 218 3.37 -10.20 6.26
C ALA A 218 2.09 -10.77 6.92
N ASP A 219 2.22 -11.45 8.07
CA ASP A 219 1.07 -12.01 8.77
C ASP A 219 0.24 -10.92 9.45
N LEU A 220 -1.00 -10.73 8.95
CA LEU A 220 -1.92 -9.74 9.49
C LEU A 220 -2.31 -10.02 10.94
N THR A 221 -2.31 -11.27 11.38
CA THR A 221 -2.75 -11.65 12.72
C THR A 221 -1.82 -11.12 13.82
N LEU A 222 -0.53 -10.98 13.51
CA LEU A 222 0.49 -10.53 14.45
C LEU A 222 0.39 -9.04 14.82
N ASN A 223 -0.29 -8.25 14.00
CA ASN A 223 -0.38 -6.80 14.16
C ASN A 223 -1.78 -6.31 14.58
N THR A 224 -2.64 -7.24 15.02
CA THR A 224 -3.94 -6.87 15.59
C THR A 224 -3.76 -6.17 16.93
N LEU A 225 -4.67 -5.27 17.27
CA LEU A 225 -4.68 -4.58 18.55
C LEU A 225 -4.69 -5.58 19.73
N MET A 226 -5.47 -6.66 19.63
CA MET A 226 -5.52 -7.70 20.65
C MET A 226 -4.15 -8.37 20.84
N HIS A 227 -3.50 -8.76 19.77
CA HIS A 227 -2.17 -9.38 19.85
C HIS A 227 -1.13 -8.41 20.44
N PHE A 228 -1.20 -7.13 20.07
CA PHE A 228 -0.33 -6.10 20.63
C PHE A 228 -0.56 -5.94 22.16
N LEU A 229 -1.81 -5.89 22.59
CA LEU A 229 -2.16 -5.78 24.01
C LEU A 229 -1.73 -7.03 24.79
N ASP A 230 -1.95 -8.22 24.26
CA ASP A 230 -1.52 -9.48 24.88
C ASP A 230 0.00 -9.51 25.08
N ARG A 231 0.77 -9.13 24.06
CA ARG A 231 2.23 -9.04 24.18
C ARG A 231 2.66 -8.01 25.24
N PHE A 232 1.92 -6.90 25.37
CA PHE A 232 2.20 -5.88 26.36
C PHE A 232 1.89 -6.37 27.77
N VAL A 233 0.75 -7.04 27.98
CA VAL A 233 0.32 -7.58 29.27
C VAL A 233 1.24 -8.70 29.74
N PHE A 234 1.60 -9.64 28.86
CA PHE A 234 2.43 -10.80 29.19
C PHE A 234 3.92 -10.44 29.25
N LYS A 235 4.38 -9.38 28.62
CA LYS A 235 5.73 -8.87 28.78
C LYS A 235 5.82 -8.17 30.11
N ASN A 236 6.16 -8.92 31.17
CA ASN A 236 6.23 -8.37 32.51
C ASN A 236 7.28 -7.24 32.57
N PRO A 237 6.88 -5.96 32.57
CA PRO A 237 7.81 -4.85 32.53
C PRO A 237 8.57 -4.67 33.87
N LYS A 238 8.18 -5.41 34.90
CA LYS A 238 8.72 -5.30 36.26
C LYS A 238 9.89 -6.22 36.57
N LYS A 239 10.25 -7.14 35.69
CA LYS A 239 11.50 -7.88 35.85
C LYS A 239 12.67 -7.03 35.35
N ARG A 240 13.09 -6.09 36.15
CA ARG A 240 14.41 -5.50 35.99
C ARG A 240 15.43 -6.59 36.37
N SER A 241 16.37 -6.88 35.48
CA SER A 241 17.56 -7.70 35.77
C SER A 241 18.60 -6.94 36.57
N GLY A 242 18.21 -6.17 37.56
CA GLY A 242 19.09 -5.38 38.42
C GLY A 242 19.16 -5.98 39.82
N VAL A 243 20.29 -5.84 40.47
CA VAL A 243 20.50 -6.22 41.85
C VAL A 243 19.51 -5.46 42.73
N LYS A 244 18.54 -6.17 43.33
CA LYS A 244 17.60 -5.57 44.24
C LYS A 244 18.36 -5.22 45.52
N GLY A 245 18.20 -4.00 46.02
CA GLY A 245 18.68 -3.62 47.31
C GLY A 245 18.11 -4.52 48.40
N SER A 246 18.83 -4.70 49.48
CA SER A 246 18.48 -5.56 50.61
C SER A 246 17.32 -5.03 51.46
N SER A 247 16.85 -3.83 51.21
CA SER A 247 15.74 -3.19 51.90
C SER A 247 14.85 -2.40 50.94
N ILE A 248 13.54 -2.37 51.26
CA ILE A 248 12.54 -1.58 50.49
C ILE A 248 12.87 -0.08 50.43
N MET A 249 13.63 0.39 51.41
CA MET A 249 14.05 1.79 51.54
C MET A 249 15.44 2.07 50.93
N GLN A 250 16.15 1.04 50.49
CA GLN A 250 17.45 1.20 49.79
C GLN A 250 17.29 1.08 48.30
N PRO A 251 17.64 2.11 47.52
CA PRO A 251 17.70 2.00 46.09
C PRO A 251 18.75 0.96 45.66
N SER A 252 18.43 0.17 44.66
CA SER A 252 19.37 -0.82 44.11
C SER A 252 20.59 -0.13 43.52
N LEU A 253 21.77 -0.52 43.96
CA LEU A 253 23.05 0.08 43.56
C LEU A 253 23.45 -0.27 42.09
N GLY A 254 22.61 -0.96 41.32
CA GLY A 254 23.04 -1.58 40.07
C GLY A 254 22.61 -0.92 38.79
N ASP A 255 21.71 0.05 38.80
CA ASP A 255 21.15 0.52 37.52
C ASP A 255 20.86 2.03 37.52
N ALA A 256 21.95 2.80 37.63
CA ALA A 256 21.89 4.25 37.60
C ALA A 256 21.61 4.86 36.24
N GLN A 257 21.38 4.04 35.17
CA GLN A 257 21.20 4.54 33.81
C GLN A 257 19.76 4.83 33.40
N GLY A 258 18.78 4.64 34.24
CA GLY A 258 17.38 4.84 33.88
C GLY A 258 16.51 5.61 34.88
N ASP A 259 16.97 5.89 36.09
CA ASP A 259 16.15 6.49 37.14
C ASP A 259 16.62 7.90 37.45
N VAL A 260 15.91 8.89 36.96
CA VAL A 260 16.19 10.33 37.15
C VAL A 260 16.11 10.73 38.63
N LEU A 261 15.46 9.91 39.47
CA LEU A 261 15.27 10.15 40.90
C LEU A 261 16.42 9.64 41.76
N VAL A 262 17.38 8.92 41.21
CA VAL A 262 18.52 8.34 41.95
C VAL A 262 19.86 8.71 41.26
N ARG A 263 19.98 9.92 40.76
CA ARG A 263 21.31 10.45 40.43
C ARG A 263 21.98 10.88 41.76
N ARG A 264 22.90 10.07 42.21
CA ARG A 264 23.88 10.48 43.16
C ARG A 264 24.73 11.57 42.51
N THR A 265 24.64 12.80 42.99
CA THR A 265 25.66 13.80 42.75
C THR A 265 26.86 13.38 43.59
N ASP A 266 27.84 12.77 42.95
CA ASP A 266 29.14 12.60 43.55
C ASP A 266 29.77 13.99 43.67
N ALA A 267 29.96 14.41 44.92
CA ALA A 267 30.73 15.59 45.28
C ALA A 267 32.24 15.28 45.25
#